data_383bdf96ccc184332cc8ef9d17950c7a
#
_entry.id   383bdf96ccc184332cc8ef9d17950c7a
#
_cell.length_a   1.000
_cell.length_b   1.000
_cell.length_c   1.000
_cell.angle_alpha   90.00
_cell.angle_beta   90.00
_cell.angle_gamma   90.00
#
_symmetry.space_group_name_H-M   'P 1'
#
loop_
_entity.id
_entity.type
_entity.pdbx_description
1 polymer ?
#
loop_
_entity_poly.entity_id
_entity_poly.type
_entity_poly.pdbx_seq_one_letter_code
_entity_poly.pdbx_strand_id
1 'polypeptide(L)'
;MREVRQCGNEHIWEELYMKKRESFNNKWGFILACIGSAVGMGNIWMFPTRVSIYGGGSYLIPYFIFVVLIGFTGVIGEMSFGRATRSGPIDAFGIAMEKKGKRKLGELLGGIPVLGALAMAIGYTVVMGWILKYMIGAFTGSTLSPEDIDGFASSFGGMASSFGNNAWQIIALAIGIIILMFGVGNGIEKANKVLM
;
A
#
# COMPACT_ATOMS: atom_id res chain seq x y z
N MET A 1 40.55 -9.88 -29.45
CA MET A 1 39.47 -10.89 -29.35
C MET A 1 38.78 -11.01 -27.97
N ARG A 2 39.28 -10.41 -26.90
CA ARG A 2 38.62 -10.40 -25.57
C ARG A 2 37.58 -9.28 -25.40
N GLU A 3 37.76 -8.13 -26.03
CA GLU A 3 36.81 -7.00 -25.93
C GLU A 3 35.44 -7.23 -26.57
N VAL A 4 35.40 -7.97 -27.68
CA VAL A 4 34.14 -8.24 -28.42
C VAL A 4 33.18 -9.16 -27.63
N ARG A 5 33.71 -10.01 -26.74
CA ARG A 5 32.87 -10.87 -25.88
C ARG A 5 32.29 -10.15 -24.66
N GLN A 6 32.91 -9.08 -24.19
CA GLN A 6 32.38 -8.32 -23.08
C GLN A 6 31.21 -7.43 -23.51
N CYS A 7 31.30 -6.81 -24.68
CA CYS A 7 30.22 -5.97 -25.22
C CYS A 7 28.92 -6.75 -25.54
N GLY A 8 29.04 -8.01 -26.00
CA GLY A 8 27.88 -8.86 -26.28
C GLY A 8 27.12 -9.32 -25.03
N ASN A 9 27.84 -9.51 -23.91
CA ASN A 9 27.20 -9.89 -22.65
C ASN A 9 26.50 -8.72 -21.97
N GLU A 10 27.03 -7.50 -22.03
CA GLU A 10 26.39 -6.33 -21.45
C GLU A 10 25.04 -6.04 -22.12
N HIS A 11 24.94 -6.15 -23.45
CA HIS A 11 23.65 -5.99 -24.15
C HIS A 11 22.62 -7.07 -23.78
N ILE A 12 23.06 -8.31 -23.57
CA ILE A 12 22.15 -9.40 -23.16
C ILE A 12 21.69 -9.19 -21.72
N TRP A 13 22.56 -8.68 -20.85
CA TRP A 13 22.19 -8.34 -19.48
C TRP A 13 21.31 -7.09 -19.43
N GLU A 14 21.53 -6.09 -20.27
CA GLU A 14 20.61 -4.96 -20.42
C GLU A 14 19.24 -5.38 -20.92
N GLU A 15 19.13 -6.25 -21.92
CA GLU A 15 17.85 -6.79 -22.40
C GLU A 15 17.15 -7.68 -21.35
N LEU A 16 17.90 -8.51 -20.60
CA LEU A 16 17.35 -9.32 -19.52
C LEU A 16 16.91 -8.48 -18.30
N TYR A 17 17.63 -7.41 -17.98
CA TYR A 17 17.24 -6.47 -16.92
C TYR A 17 16.20 -5.44 -17.36
N MET A 18 16.11 -5.17 -18.66
CA MET A 18 15.02 -4.41 -19.29
C MET A 18 13.78 -5.28 -19.52
N LYS A 19 13.66 -6.43 -18.85
CA LYS A 19 12.44 -7.21 -18.83
C LYS A 19 11.28 -6.26 -18.53
N LYS A 20 10.45 -6.08 -19.55
CA LYS A 20 9.31 -5.17 -19.67
C LYS A 20 8.69 -4.87 -18.29
N ARG A 21 9.09 -3.74 -17.70
CA ARG A 21 8.55 -3.32 -16.39
C ARG A 21 7.05 -3.16 -16.57
N GLU A 22 6.31 -3.74 -15.68
CA GLU A 22 4.88 -3.51 -15.63
C GLU A 22 4.62 -2.02 -15.37
N SER A 23 3.76 -1.44 -16.18
CA SER A 23 3.39 -0.04 -16.09
C SER A 23 1.88 0.10 -16.22
N PHE A 24 1.36 1.21 -15.73
CA PHE A 24 -0.04 1.55 -15.93
C PHE A 24 -0.32 1.80 -17.42
N ASN A 25 -1.48 1.33 -17.90
CA ASN A 25 -1.86 1.46 -19.29
C ASN A 25 -2.20 2.91 -19.68
N ASN A 26 -2.66 3.70 -18.70
CA ASN A 26 -3.00 5.09 -18.94
C ASN A 26 -2.80 5.97 -17.69
N LYS A 27 -2.81 7.30 -17.91
CA LYS A 27 -2.64 8.29 -16.84
C LYS A 27 -3.73 8.22 -15.77
N TRP A 28 -4.96 7.95 -16.16
CA TRP A 28 -6.09 7.84 -15.24
C TRP A 28 -5.96 6.60 -14.34
N GLY A 29 -5.52 5.46 -14.89
CA GLY A 29 -5.23 4.28 -14.10
C GLY A 29 -4.17 4.53 -13.02
N PHE A 30 -3.12 5.26 -13.36
CA PHE A 30 -2.10 5.69 -12.39
C PHE A 30 -2.67 6.63 -11.31
N ILE A 31 -3.43 7.66 -11.71
CA ILE A 31 -4.03 8.61 -10.75
C ILE A 31 -5.00 7.89 -9.80
N LEU A 32 -5.88 7.04 -10.32
CA LEU A 32 -6.80 6.26 -9.49
C LEU A 32 -6.06 5.31 -8.54
N ALA A 33 -4.98 4.69 -8.99
CA ALA A 33 -4.15 3.86 -8.13
C ALA A 33 -3.47 4.67 -7.00
N CYS A 34 -2.99 5.88 -7.31
CA CYS A 34 -2.45 6.79 -6.29
C CYS A 34 -3.51 7.22 -5.27
N ILE A 35 -4.71 7.58 -5.74
CA ILE A 35 -5.84 7.93 -4.86
C ILE A 35 -6.23 6.73 -3.99
N GLY A 36 -6.38 5.53 -4.59
CA GLY A 36 -6.70 4.30 -3.88
C GLY A 36 -5.67 3.92 -2.83
N SER A 37 -4.40 4.11 -3.13
CA SER A 37 -3.32 3.91 -2.17
C SER A 37 -3.32 4.95 -1.04
N ALA A 38 -3.78 6.17 -1.30
CA ALA A 38 -3.84 7.24 -0.32
C ALA A 38 -5.06 7.12 0.61
N VAL A 39 -6.18 6.58 0.11
CA VAL A 39 -7.38 6.34 0.93
C VAL A 39 -7.21 5.05 1.73
N GLY A 40 -6.73 5.19 2.94
CA GLY A 40 -6.53 4.07 3.85
C GLY A 40 -7.43 4.14 5.07
N MET A 41 -7.25 3.18 5.96
CA MET A 41 -7.97 3.12 7.24
C MET A 41 -7.79 4.35 8.10
N GLY A 42 -6.65 5.01 8.00
CA GLY A 42 -6.40 6.29 8.67
C GLY A 42 -7.45 7.32 8.32
N ASN A 43 -7.85 7.40 7.06
CA ASN A 43 -8.83 8.38 6.59
C ASN A 43 -10.27 8.04 7.00
N ILE A 44 -10.62 6.74 6.97
CA ILE A 44 -12.00 6.29 7.18
C ILE A 44 -12.30 6.13 8.68
N TRP A 45 -11.36 5.60 9.44
CA TRP A 45 -11.55 5.27 10.85
C TRP A 45 -10.83 6.22 11.81
N MET A 46 -9.50 6.34 11.67
CA MET A 46 -8.71 7.11 12.65
C MET A 46 -8.96 8.61 12.55
N PHE A 47 -9.08 9.15 11.35
CA PHE A 47 -9.24 10.60 11.16
C PHE A 47 -10.53 11.15 11.78
N PRO A 48 -11.74 10.60 11.53
CA PRO A 48 -12.97 11.07 12.15
C PRO A 48 -12.92 10.98 13.69
N THR A 49 -12.36 9.88 14.21
CA THR A 49 -12.21 9.70 15.66
C THR A 49 -11.28 10.75 16.26
N ARG A 50 -10.15 11.03 15.61
CA ARG A 50 -9.21 12.06 16.09
C ARG A 50 -9.79 13.46 16.00
N VAL A 51 -10.48 13.80 14.93
CA VAL A 51 -11.19 15.08 14.80
C VAL A 51 -12.17 15.26 15.93
N SER A 52 -12.96 14.24 16.27
CA SER A 52 -13.94 14.29 17.36
C SER A 52 -13.29 14.51 18.72
N ILE A 53 -12.18 13.81 19.01
CA ILE A 53 -11.50 13.88 20.32
C ILE A 53 -10.73 15.21 20.50
N TYR A 54 -10.11 15.74 19.45
CA TYR A 54 -9.19 16.87 19.53
C TYR A 54 -9.80 18.23 19.13
N GLY A 55 -11.10 18.41 19.36
CA GLY A 55 -11.75 19.72 19.23
C GLY A 55 -12.40 20.00 17.86
N GLY A 56 -12.72 18.96 17.09
CA GLY A 56 -13.51 19.12 15.87
C GLY A 56 -12.85 20.03 14.83
N GLY A 57 -13.54 21.14 14.51
CA GLY A 57 -13.05 22.10 13.50
C GLY A 57 -11.70 22.73 13.81
N SER A 58 -11.36 22.92 15.07
CA SER A 58 -10.06 23.47 15.48
C SER A 58 -8.89 22.56 15.12
N TYR A 59 -9.09 21.25 15.12
CA TYR A 59 -8.10 20.26 14.69
C TYR A 59 -7.84 20.31 13.18
N LEU A 60 -8.83 20.66 12.38
CA LEU A 60 -8.70 20.68 10.92
C LEU A 60 -7.72 21.74 10.42
N ILE A 61 -7.61 22.87 11.11
CA ILE A 61 -6.74 23.98 10.69
C ILE A 61 -5.26 23.54 10.64
N PRO A 62 -4.64 23.08 11.74
CA PRO A 62 -3.26 22.61 11.73
C PRO A 62 -3.12 21.36 10.83
N TYR A 63 -4.12 20.49 10.79
CA TYR A 63 -4.10 19.33 9.90
C TYR A 63 -3.92 19.71 8.44
N PHE A 64 -4.71 20.63 7.91
CA PHE A 64 -4.57 21.08 6.51
C PHE A 64 -3.23 21.76 6.25
N ILE A 65 -2.72 22.56 7.18
CA ILE A 65 -1.40 23.19 7.05
C ILE A 65 -0.33 22.10 6.90
N PHE A 66 -0.33 21.10 7.78
CA PHE A 66 0.64 20.01 7.71
C PHE A 66 0.47 19.11 6.48
N VAL A 67 -0.76 18.84 6.04
CA VAL A 67 -1.01 18.08 4.80
C VAL A 67 -0.43 18.81 3.60
N VAL A 68 -0.61 20.11 3.50
CA VAL A 68 -0.05 20.91 2.39
C VAL A 68 1.47 20.93 2.46
N LEU A 69 2.05 21.24 3.62
CA LEU A 69 3.51 21.37 3.76
C LEU A 69 4.24 20.03 3.59
N ILE A 70 3.81 19.00 4.33
CA ILE A 70 4.50 17.72 4.37
C ILE A 70 4.08 16.84 3.18
N GLY A 71 2.77 16.81 2.87
CA GLY A 71 2.25 16.01 1.76
C GLY A 71 2.82 16.45 0.42
N PHE A 72 2.87 17.75 0.16
CA PHE A 72 3.40 18.26 -1.11
C PHE A 72 4.88 17.97 -1.26
N THR A 73 5.69 18.26 -0.25
CA THR A 73 7.15 18.04 -0.28
C THR A 73 7.50 16.56 -0.26
N GLY A 74 6.82 15.74 0.55
CA GLY A 74 7.04 14.31 0.65
C GLY A 74 6.71 13.58 -0.65
N VAL A 75 5.52 13.81 -1.19
CA VAL A 75 5.07 13.15 -2.44
C VAL A 75 5.96 13.53 -3.63
N ILE A 76 6.32 14.81 -3.76
CA ILE A 76 7.23 15.25 -4.84
C ILE A 76 8.59 14.58 -4.68
N GLY A 77 9.12 14.50 -3.45
CA GLY A 77 10.40 13.84 -3.14
C GLY A 77 10.38 12.36 -3.52
N GLU A 78 9.37 11.62 -3.08
CA GLU A 78 9.22 10.19 -3.37
C GLU A 78 9.06 9.91 -4.87
N MET A 79 8.18 10.65 -5.55
CA MET A 79 7.96 10.49 -6.98
C MET A 79 9.21 10.85 -7.80
N SER A 80 9.94 11.88 -7.41
CA SER A 80 11.19 12.29 -8.06
C SER A 80 12.28 11.23 -7.86
N PHE A 81 12.40 10.70 -6.64
CA PHE A 81 13.36 9.64 -6.32
C PHE A 81 13.06 8.35 -7.07
N GLY A 82 11.81 7.88 -7.06
CA GLY A 82 11.39 6.70 -7.80
C GLY A 82 11.59 6.84 -9.32
N ARG A 83 11.35 8.05 -9.86
CA ARG A 83 11.58 8.34 -11.29
C ARG A 83 13.06 8.40 -11.65
N ALA A 84 13.89 8.95 -10.77
CA ALA A 84 15.32 9.06 -10.99
C ALA A 84 16.03 7.70 -10.94
N THR A 85 15.64 6.84 -10.01
CA THR A 85 16.26 5.51 -9.80
C THR A 85 15.64 4.42 -10.66
N ARG A 86 14.38 4.54 -11.03
CA ARG A 86 13.61 3.55 -11.81
C ARG A 86 13.72 2.13 -11.26
N SER A 87 13.89 1.97 -9.96
CA SER A 87 14.10 0.68 -9.29
C SER A 87 13.23 0.56 -8.04
N GLY A 88 13.14 -0.64 -7.49
CA GLY A 88 12.45 -0.87 -6.22
C GLY A 88 13.19 -0.19 -5.05
N PRO A 89 12.57 -0.09 -3.86
CA PRO A 89 13.12 0.69 -2.75
C PRO A 89 14.55 0.30 -2.36
N ILE A 90 14.87 -0.99 -2.32
CA ILE A 90 16.20 -1.48 -1.94
C ILE A 90 17.26 -0.98 -2.90
N ASP A 91 17.06 -1.24 -4.21
CA ASP A 91 18.01 -0.81 -5.23
C ASP A 91 18.06 0.71 -5.39
N ALA A 92 16.94 1.41 -5.19
CA ALA A 92 16.89 2.86 -5.28
C ALA A 92 17.85 3.53 -4.29
N PHE A 93 17.83 3.09 -3.03
CA PHE A 93 18.77 3.56 -2.02
C PHE A 93 20.21 3.09 -2.29
N GLY A 94 20.38 1.88 -2.84
CA GLY A 94 21.67 1.37 -3.31
C GLY A 94 22.28 2.29 -4.37
N ILE A 95 21.54 2.61 -5.42
CA ILE A 95 21.95 3.51 -6.51
C ILE A 95 22.29 4.93 -5.98
N ALA A 96 21.46 5.46 -5.08
CA ALA A 96 21.70 6.78 -4.50
C ALA A 96 23.03 6.86 -3.73
N MET A 97 23.42 5.77 -3.06
CA MET A 97 24.67 5.70 -2.29
C MET A 97 25.86 5.16 -3.08
N GLU A 98 25.66 4.66 -4.29
CA GLU A 98 26.71 4.08 -5.14
C GLU A 98 27.81 5.10 -5.48
N LYS A 99 27.44 6.36 -5.77
CA LYS A 99 28.38 7.45 -6.00
C LYS A 99 29.36 7.72 -4.84
N LYS A 100 28.99 7.29 -3.64
CA LYS A 100 29.84 7.37 -2.43
C LYS A 100 30.55 6.05 -2.13
N GLY A 101 30.49 5.06 -3.02
CA GLY A 101 31.08 3.73 -2.82
C GLY A 101 30.40 2.89 -1.71
N LYS A 102 29.19 3.28 -1.27
CA LYS A 102 28.50 2.65 -0.13
C LYS A 102 27.17 1.98 -0.55
N ARG A 103 27.15 1.36 -1.73
CA ARG A 103 25.94 0.73 -2.28
C ARG A 103 25.29 -0.26 -1.29
N LYS A 104 26.06 -1.17 -0.68
CA LYS A 104 25.54 -2.14 0.28
C LYS A 104 24.85 -1.50 1.50
N LEU A 105 25.37 -0.37 1.97
CA LEU A 105 24.74 0.38 3.06
C LEU A 105 23.43 1.01 2.58
N GLY A 106 23.38 1.49 1.34
CA GLY A 106 22.14 1.99 0.72
C GLY A 106 21.07 0.90 0.63
N GLU A 107 21.43 -0.28 0.14
CA GLU A 107 20.52 -1.43 0.05
C GLU A 107 19.98 -1.85 1.44
N LEU A 108 20.83 -1.85 2.46
CA LEU A 108 20.41 -2.12 3.84
C LEU A 108 19.40 -1.07 4.34
N LEU A 109 19.66 0.21 4.10
CA LEU A 109 18.73 1.30 4.45
C LEU A 109 17.42 1.21 3.65
N GLY A 110 17.48 0.80 2.38
CA GLY A 110 16.31 0.54 1.54
C GLY A 110 15.45 -0.63 2.02
N GLY A 111 16.01 -1.55 2.81
CA GLY A 111 15.27 -2.62 3.47
C GLY A 111 14.31 -2.14 4.56
N ILE A 112 14.61 -1.03 5.23
CA ILE A 112 13.79 -0.50 6.33
C ILE A 112 12.36 -0.18 5.87
N PRO A 113 12.14 0.65 4.82
CA PRO A 113 10.78 0.92 4.34
C PRO A 113 10.07 -0.33 3.82
N VAL A 114 10.79 -1.32 3.27
CA VAL A 114 10.19 -2.58 2.83
C VAL A 114 9.67 -3.39 4.01
N LEU A 115 10.44 -3.50 5.09
CA LEU A 115 9.99 -4.14 6.34
C LEU A 115 8.82 -3.40 6.96
N GLY A 116 8.83 -2.07 6.97
CA GLY A 116 7.71 -1.24 7.42
C GLY A 116 6.44 -1.50 6.60
N ALA A 117 6.56 -1.55 5.29
CA ALA A 117 5.44 -1.85 4.39
C ALA A 117 4.89 -3.27 4.62
N LEU A 118 5.77 -4.26 4.86
CA LEU A 118 5.35 -5.62 5.19
C LEU A 118 4.58 -5.68 6.51
N ALA A 119 5.07 -5.02 7.54
CA ALA A 119 4.38 -4.95 8.84
C ALA A 119 3.01 -4.28 8.71
N MET A 120 2.91 -3.19 7.93
CA MET A 120 1.63 -2.56 7.62
C MET A 120 0.70 -3.51 6.84
N ALA A 121 1.19 -4.21 5.83
CA ALA A 121 0.39 -5.15 5.05
C ALA A 121 -0.24 -6.24 5.93
N ILE A 122 0.49 -6.77 6.92
CA ILE A 122 -0.04 -7.73 7.89
C ILE A 122 -1.21 -7.12 8.66
N GLY A 123 -1.06 -5.91 9.21
CA GLY A 123 -2.14 -5.22 9.92
C GLY A 123 -3.35 -4.94 9.04
N TYR A 124 -3.13 -4.50 7.79
CA TYR A 124 -4.22 -4.24 6.84
C TYR A 124 -5.01 -5.49 6.46
N THR A 125 -4.37 -6.67 6.34
CA THR A 125 -5.11 -7.91 6.05
C THR A 125 -6.06 -8.30 7.16
N VAL A 126 -5.71 -8.06 8.43
CA VAL A 126 -6.60 -8.29 9.58
C VAL A 126 -7.87 -7.46 9.43
N VAL A 127 -7.71 -6.19 9.16
CA VAL A 127 -8.83 -5.25 9.04
C VAL A 127 -9.66 -5.48 7.78
N MET A 128 -9.02 -5.84 6.67
CA MET A 128 -9.74 -6.28 5.48
C MET A 128 -10.66 -7.48 5.78
N GLY A 129 -10.21 -8.41 6.62
CA GLY A 129 -11.04 -9.51 7.11
C GLY A 129 -12.27 -9.02 7.88
N TRP A 130 -12.11 -8.03 8.77
CA TRP A 130 -13.24 -7.42 9.48
C TRP A 130 -14.23 -6.76 8.53
N ILE A 131 -13.74 -5.95 7.59
CA ILE A 131 -14.58 -5.27 6.60
C ILE A 131 -15.37 -6.29 5.77
N LEU A 132 -14.71 -7.35 5.29
CA LEU A 132 -15.37 -8.42 4.52
C LEU A 132 -16.48 -9.11 5.31
N LYS A 133 -16.23 -9.46 6.55
CA LYS A 133 -17.23 -10.08 7.43
C LYS A 133 -18.43 -9.16 7.63
N TYR A 134 -18.18 -7.88 7.96
CA TYR A 134 -19.27 -6.93 8.15
C TYR A 134 -20.02 -6.61 6.86
N MET A 135 -19.33 -6.54 5.74
CA MET A 135 -19.95 -6.34 4.43
C MET A 135 -20.93 -7.48 4.13
N ILE A 136 -20.50 -8.73 4.25
CA ILE A 136 -21.38 -9.89 4.04
C ILE A 136 -22.48 -9.93 5.08
N GLY A 137 -22.16 -9.64 6.33
CA GLY A 137 -23.14 -9.56 7.40
C GLY A 137 -24.23 -8.50 7.19
N ALA A 138 -23.87 -7.37 6.56
CA ALA A 138 -24.83 -6.34 6.19
C ALA A 138 -25.82 -6.83 5.11
N PHE A 139 -25.34 -7.57 4.11
CA PHE A 139 -26.21 -8.16 3.07
C PHE A 139 -27.07 -9.30 3.59
N THR A 140 -26.60 -10.08 4.55
CA THR A 140 -27.34 -11.21 5.14
C THR A 140 -28.23 -10.80 6.32
N GLY A 141 -28.11 -9.56 6.80
CA GLY A 141 -28.82 -9.08 7.99
C GLY A 141 -28.17 -9.51 9.32
N SER A 142 -27.14 -10.34 9.31
CA SER A 142 -26.52 -10.85 10.53
C SER A 142 -25.82 -9.79 11.37
N THR A 143 -25.42 -8.67 10.77
CA THR A 143 -24.80 -7.52 11.46
C THR A 143 -25.82 -6.77 12.31
N LEU A 144 -27.12 -6.88 12.01
CA LEU A 144 -28.20 -6.22 12.72
C LEU A 144 -28.82 -7.10 13.81
N SER A 145 -28.27 -8.29 14.06
CA SER A 145 -28.76 -9.23 15.06
C SER A 145 -28.63 -8.76 16.52
N PRO A 146 -27.59 -8.00 16.93
CA PRO A 146 -27.56 -7.41 18.27
C PRO A 146 -28.60 -6.29 18.39
N GLU A 147 -29.34 -6.26 19.51
CA GLU A 147 -30.40 -5.28 19.78
C GLU A 147 -29.90 -4.06 20.55
N ASP A 148 -28.72 -4.17 21.17
CA ASP A 148 -28.13 -3.14 22.02
C ASP A 148 -26.64 -2.87 21.72
N ILE A 149 -26.11 -1.79 22.30
CA ILE A 149 -24.72 -1.35 22.12
C ILE A 149 -23.74 -2.39 22.66
N ASP A 150 -24.07 -3.03 23.77
CA ASP A 150 -23.20 -4.03 24.40
C ASP A 150 -23.15 -5.32 23.57
N GLY A 151 -24.24 -5.68 22.91
CA GLY A 151 -24.29 -6.77 21.94
C GLY A 151 -23.41 -6.50 20.72
N PHE A 152 -23.42 -5.29 20.17
CA PHE A 152 -22.51 -4.90 19.09
C PHE A 152 -21.04 -4.92 19.55
N ALA A 153 -20.73 -4.40 20.73
CA ALA A 153 -19.39 -4.38 21.30
C ALA A 153 -18.87 -5.81 21.53
N SER A 154 -19.69 -6.71 22.07
CA SER A 154 -19.32 -8.11 22.28
C SER A 154 -19.11 -8.89 20.97
N SER A 155 -19.97 -8.63 19.98
CA SER A 155 -19.82 -9.21 18.62
C SER A 155 -18.52 -8.79 17.97
N PHE A 156 -18.17 -7.50 18.05
CA PHE A 156 -16.88 -7.00 17.56
C PHE A 156 -15.70 -7.56 18.39
N GLY A 157 -15.81 -7.61 19.70
CA GLY A 157 -14.79 -8.17 20.59
C GLY A 157 -14.49 -9.64 20.27
N GLY A 158 -15.51 -10.43 20.00
CA GLY A 158 -15.35 -11.82 19.56
C GLY A 158 -14.59 -11.94 18.24
N MET A 159 -14.87 -11.04 17.29
CA MET A 159 -14.18 -11.01 16.01
C MET A 159 -12.74 -10.47 16.13
N ALA A 160 -12.50 -9.50 16.99
CA ALA A 160 -11.18 -8.93 17.26
C ALA A 160 -10.30 -9.83 18.15
N SER A 161 -10.83 -10.95 18.64
CA SER A 161 -10.06 -11.95 19.40
C SER A 161 -9.01 -12.64 18.52
N SER A 162 -8.01 -13.27 19.15
CA SER A 162 -6.81 -13.80 18.49
C SER A 162 -7.08 -14.75 17.31
N PHE A 163 -8.21 -15.43 17.27
CA PHE A 163 -8.59 -16.36 16.18
C PHE A 163 -9.94 -16.06 15.53
N GLY A 164 -10.66 -15.05 16.00
CA GLY A 164 -12.03 -14.75 15.56
C GLY A 164 -12.17 -14.27 14.11
N ASN A 165 -11.08 -13.82 13.51
CA ASN A 165 -11.04 -13.24 12.17
C ASN A 165 -10.27 -14.09 11.14
N ASN A 166 -9.61 -15.17 11.54
CA ASN A 166 -8.66 -15.89 10.68
C ASN A 166 -9.23 -16.32 9.33
N ALA A 167 -10.44 -16.86 9.31
CA ALA A 167 -11.08 -17.31 8.06
C ALA A 167 -11.29 -16.12 7.10
N TRP A 168 -11.80 -15.01 7.60
CA TRP A 168 -12.06 -13.81 6.81
C TRP A 168 -10.76 -13.13 6.36
N GLN A 169 -9.73 -13.15 7.20
CA GLN A 169 -8.40 -12.65 6.87
C GLN A 169 -7.77 -13.47 5.73
N ILE A 170 -7.88 -14.79 5.76
CA ILE A 170 -7.38 -15.68 4.70
C ILE A 170 -8.12 -15.39 3.39
N ILE A 171 -9.44 -15.22 3.42
CA ILE A 171 -10.23 -14.88 2.24
C ILE A 171 -9.78 -13.52 1.68
N ALA A 172 -9.64 -12.50 2.53
CA ALA A 172 -9.18 -11.19 2.12
C ALA A 172 -7.78 -11.24 1.50
N LEU A 173 -6.87 -11.99 2.12
CA LEU A 173 -5.51 -12.19 1.60
C LEU A 173 -5.53 -12.90 0.24
N ALA A 174 -6.34 -13.94 0.08
CA ALA A 174 -6.49 -14.66 -1.18
C ALA A 174 -7.00 -13.75 -2.30
N ILE A 175 -8.00 -12.90 -2.03
CA ILE A 175 -8.49 -11.89 -2.99
C ILE A 175 -7.37 -10.93 -3.39
N GLY A 176 -6.62 -10.42 -2.42
CA GLY A 176 -5.49 -9.53 -2.68
C GLY A 176 -4.41 -10.19 -3.54
N ILE A 177 -4.03 -11.44 -3.23
CA ILE A 177 -3.04 -12.20 -4.01
C ILE A 177 -3.53 -12.41 -5.43
N ILE A 178 -4.80 -12.79 -5.63
CA ILE A 178 -5.38 -12.98 -6.97
C ILE A 178 -5.27 -11.69 -7.78
N ILE A 179 -5.62 -10.54 -7.21
CA ILE A 179 -5.52 -9.25 -7.89
C ILE A 179 -4.06 -8.96 -8.27
N LEU A 180 -3.11 -9.21 -7.37
CA LEU A 180 -1.69 -8.98 -7.60
C LEU A 180 -1.11 -9.92 -8.68
N MET A 181 -1.60 -11.17 -8.78
CA MET A 181 -1.15 -12.12 -9.80
C MET A 181 -1.46 -11.65 -11.23
N PHE A 182 -2.47 -10.83 -11.44
CA PHE A 182 -2.78 -10.22 -12.74
C PHE A 182 -1.89 -9.00 -13.09
N GLY A 183 -0.97 -8.63 -12.19
CA GLY A 183 -0.01 -7.55 -12.40
C GLY A 183 -0.61 -6.14 -12.25
N VAL A 184 0.18 -5.13 -12.62
CA VAL A 184 -0.21 -3.72 -12.40
C VAL A 184 -1.34 -3.28 -13.34
N GLY A 185 -1.21 -3.52 -14.64
CA GLY A 185 -2.16 -3.02 -15.64
C GLY A 185 -3.49 -3.78 -15.66
N ASN A 186 -3.45 -5.09 -15.53
CA ASN A 186 -4.64 -5.94 -15.61
C ASN A 186 -5.25 -6.28 -14.24
N GLY A 187 -4.46 -6.25 -13.17
CA GLY A 187 -4.90 -6.51 -11.80
C GLY A 187 -5.24 -5.20 -11.08
N ILE A 188 -4.22 -4.49 -10.62
CA ILE A 188 -4.37 -3.32 -9.75
C ILE A 188 -5.17 -2.20 -10.44
N GLU A 189 -4.84 -1.86 -11.70
CA GLU A 189 -5.53 -0.78 -12.42
C GLU A 189 -7.01 -1.08 -12.64
N LYS A 190 -7.36 -2.32 -13.02
CA LYS A 190 -8.76 -2.72 -13.21
C LYS A 190 -9.53 -2.78 -11.90
N ALA A 191 -8.90 -3.34 -10.85
CA ALA A 191 -9.51 -3.38 -9.53
C ALA A 191 -9.81 -1.97 -9.02
N ASN A 192 -8.87 -1.03 -9.14
CA ASN A 192 -9.08 0.35 -8.74
C ASN A 192 -10.18 1.07 -9.55
N LYS A 193 -10.29 0.80 -10.86
CA LYS A 193 -11.38 1.37 -11.67
C LYS A 193 -12.78 0.90 -11.26
N VAL A 194 -12.87 -0.30 -10.70
CA VAL A 194 -14.15 -0.87 -10.24
C VAL A 194 -14.48 -0.41 -8.81
N LEU A 195 -13.46 -0.29 -7.96
CA LEU A 195 -13.63 0.01 -6.53
C LEU A 195 -13.71 1.53 -6.25
N MET A 196 -13.23 2.35 -7.17
CA MET A 196 -13.25 3.82 -7.09
C MET A 196 -14.27 4.45 -8.05
#